data_cb63b05280d18b5f73455308a289792b
#
_entry.id   cb63b05280d18b5f73455308a289792b
#
_cell.length_a   1.000
_cell.length_b   1.000
_cell.length_c   1.000
_cell.angle_alpha   90.00
_cell.angle_beta   90.00
_cell.angle_gamma   90.00
#
_symmetry.space_group_name_H-M   'P 1'
#
loop_
_entity.id
_entity.type
_entity.pdbx_description
1 polymer ?
#
loop_
_entity_poly.entity_id
_entity_poly.type
_entity_poly.pdbx_seq_one_letter_code
_entity_poly.pdbx_strand_id
1 'polypeptide(L)'
;TTKLWENNFGYEKAIRTCEESLSKLNKIDLFLMHSPHGTDIRKETWEAMQYLLRNKYVNAIGVSNFGIHHIKEIFSWAEIGPCINQIELSPFLQRRELVNFCTDNGITTTAYSPLTHGIRIDDKRLVEIGKEYKKSSVQILIKWSLQKGNIVIPKSNNNERIKENIEVFDFTIEHNHME
;
A
#
# COMPACT_ATOMS: atom_id res chain seq x y z
N THR A 1 -1.15 -6.15 9.02
CA THR A 1 -0.31 -4.97 8.70
C THR A 1 -0.60 -3.84 9.66
N THR A 2 0.44 -3.16 10.15
CA THR A 2 0.34 -1.88 10.88
C THR A 2 1.47 -0.95 10.47
N LYS A 3 1.44 0.31 10.94
CA LYS A 3 2.39 1.35 10.53
C LYS A 3 3.00 2.07 11.74
N LEU A 4 4.26 2.44 11.59
CA LEU A 4 4.96 3.35 12.48
C LEU A 4 4.67 4.78 12.06
N TRP A 5 4.01 5.54 12.92
CA TRP A 5 3.71 6.95 12.69
C TRP A 5 4.93 7.84 12.91
N GLU A 6 5.01 8.98 12.24
CA GLU A 6 6.17 9.87 12.20
C GLU A 6 6.67 10.32 13.58
N ASN A 7 5.76 10.59 14.52
CA ASN A 7 6.12 10.99 15.88
C ASN A 7 6.88 9.90 16.67
N ASN A 8 6.85 8.67 16.15
CA ASN A 8 7.51 7.50 16.73
C ASN A 8 8.75 7.06 15.92
N PHE A 9 9.24 7.90 15.00
CA PHE A 9 10.49 7.64 14.30
C PHE A 9 11.68 7.79 15.26
N GLY A 10 12.76 7.09 14.95
CA GLY A 10 13.96 6.92 15.77
C GLY A 10 14.07 5.47 16.26
N TYR A 11 15.29 5.03 16.58
CA TYR A 11 15.57 3.61 16.86
C TYR A 11 14.75 3.06 18.04
N GLU A 12 14.90 3.65 19.22
CA GLU A 12 14.22 3.20 20.44
C GLU A 12 12.70 3.36 20.39
N LYS A 13 12.23 4.47 19.78
CA LYS A 13 10.79 4.71 19.64
C LYS A 13 10.12 3.71 18.71
N ALA A 14 10.77 3.34 17.62
CA ALA A 14 10.25 2.37 16.67
C ALA A 14 10.09 0.98 17.30
N ILE A 15 11.09 0.53 18.08
CA ILE A 15 11.04 -0.74 18.80
C ILE A 15 9.88 -0.74 19.79
N ARG A 16 9.82 0.25 20.68
CA ARG A 16 8.74 0.38 21.67
C ARG A 16 7.35 0.40 21.03
N THR A 17 7.17 1.17 19.95
CA THR A 17 5.88 1.24 19.23
C THR A 17 5.48 -0.09 18.61
N CYS A 18 6.46 -0.85 18.12
CA CYS A 18 6.21 -2.21 17.62
C CYS A 18 5.74 -3.14 18.75
N GLU A 19 6.43 -3.12 19.89
CA GLU A 19 6.04 -3.90 21.07
C GLU A 19 4.65 -3.56 21.60
N GLU A 20 4.32 -2.26 21.68
CA GLU A 20 2.97 -1.77 22.01
C GLU A 20 1.92 -2.26 21.00
N SER A 21 2.27 -2.30 19.72
CA SER A 21 1.38 -2.82 18.67
C SER A 21 1.19 -4.34 18.80
N LEU A 22 2.25 -5.08 19.09
CA LEU A 22 2.21 -6.53 19.31
C LEU A 22 1.37 -6.89 20.52
N SER A 23 1.44 -6.12 21.61
CA SER A 23 0.61 -6.36 22.80
C SER A 23 -0.90 -6.26 22.51
N LYS A 24 -1.30 -5.50 21.50
CA LYS A 24 -2.70 -5.31 21.08
C LYS A 24 -3.14 -6.27 19.96
N LEU A 25 -2.22 -6.61 19.07
CA LEU A 25 -2.52 -7.37 17.85
C LEU A 25 -2.09 -8.83 17.90
N ASN A 26 -1.35 -9.25 18.95
CA ASN A 26 -0.70 -10.55 19.12
C ASN A 26 0.34 -10.88 18.04
N LYS A 27 0.20 -10.35 16.82
CA LYS A 27 1.05 -10.65 15.67
C LYS A 27 1.07 -9.48 14.69
N ILE A 28 2.26 -9.21 14.13
CA ILE A 28 2.44 -8.27 13.03
C ILE A 28 3.15 -8.97 11.88
N ASP A 29 2.44 -9.21 10.78
CA ASP A 29 3.04 -9.80 9.58
C ASP A 29 3.83 -8.76 8.77
N LEU A 30 3.32 -7.52 8.70
CA LEU A 30 3.94 -6.45 7.94
C LEU A 30 3.93 -5.15 8.75
N PHE A 31 5.12 -4.56 8.94
CA PHE A 31 5.31 -3.28 9.62
C PHE A 31 5.87 -2.25 8.65
N LEU A 32 5.21 -1.09 8.53
CA LEU A 32 5.55 -0.07 7.55
C LEU A 32 5.98 1.25 8.21
N MET A 33 7.00 1.91 7.69
CA MET A 33 7.16 3.36 7.91
C MET A 33 6.02 4.09 7.19
N HIS A 34 5.28 4.94 7.90
CA HIS A 34 4.05 5.56 7.37
C HIS A 34 4.31 6.61 6.28
N SER A 35 5.44 7.28 6.33
CA SER A 35 5.81 8.35 5.41
C SER A 35 7.32 8.49 5.29
N PRO A 36 7.82 9.21 4.26
CA PRO A 36 9.24 9.52 4.13
C PRO A 36 9.72 10.71 4.97
N HIS A 37 8.84 11.30 5.78
CA HIS A 37 9.22 12.45 6.62
C HIS A 37 10.29 12.09 7.65
N GLY A 38 10.92 13.08 8.29
CA GLY A 38 11.98 12.86 9.26
C GLY A 38 13.29 12.39 8.62
N THR A 39 13.82 13.15 7.65
CA THR A 39 15.03 12.82 6.89
C THR A 39 16.19 12.45 7.79
N ASP A 40 16.43 13.23 8.85
CA ASP A 40 17.58 13.06 9.75
C ASP A 40 17.51 11.78 10.60
N ILE A 41 16.30 11.26 10.85
CA ILE A 41 16.07 10.07 11.69
C ILE A 41 15.58 8.86 10.90
N ARG A 42 15.44 8.97 9.57
CA ARG A 42 14.93 7.89 8.72
C ARG A 42 15.84 6.67 8.74
N LYS A 43 17.13 6.89 8.67
CA LYS A 43 18.13 5.81 8.68
C LYS A 43 18.04 4.98 9.97
N GLU A 44 18.13 5.63 11.12
CA GLU A 44 18.05 4.93 12.42
C GLU A 44 16.68 4.27 12.64
N THR A 45 15.60 4.88 12.12
CA THR A 45 14.27 4.25 12.16
C THR A 45 14.24 2.96 11.34
N TRP A 46 14.84 2.98 10.14
CA TRP A 46 14.92 1.78 9.31
C TRP A 46 15.83 0.70 9.91
N GLU A 47 16.92 1.10 10.55
CA GLU A 47 17.79 0.19 11.32
C GLU A 47 17.00 -0.54 12.42
N ALA A 48 16.15 0.17 13.15
CA ALA A 48 15.23 -0.44 14.11
C ALA A 48 14.26 -1.42 13.45
N MET A 49 13.70 -1.08 12.29
CA MET A 49 12.80 -1.98 11.55
C MET A 49 13.53 -3.25 11.08
N GLN A 50 14.78 -3.15 10.61
CA GLN A 50 15.60 -4.31 10.29
C GLN A 50 15.90 -5.16 11.53
N TYR A 51 16.16 -4.54 12.68
CA TYR A 51 16.31 -5.25 13.96
C TYR A 51 15.05 -6.03 14.31
N LEU A 52 13.87 -5.40 14.24
CA LEU A 52 12.59 -6.05 14.52
C LEU A 52 12.32 -7.24 13.58
N LEU A 53 12.67 -7.13 12.31
CA LEU A 53 12.56 -8.23 11.34
C LEU A 53 13.51 -9.39 11.69
N ARG A 54 14.80 -9.11 11.94
CA ARG A 54 15.81 -10.15 12.26
C ARG A 54 15.49 -10.90 13.54
N ASN A 55 14.92 -10.20 14.52
CA ASN A 55 14.53 -10.78 15.79
C ASN A 55 13.10 -11.35 15.79
N LYS A 56 12.45 -11.44 14.61
CA LYS A 56 11.13 -12.06 14.41
C LYS A 56 9.98 -11.41 15.19
N TYR A 57 10.10 -10.12 15.54
CA TYR A 57 8.98 -9.34 16.04
C TYR A 57 7.94 -9.10 14.95
N VAL A 58 8.40 -8.99 13.70
CA VAL A 58 7.56 -8.84 12.51
C VAL A 58 8.05 -9.76 11.40
N ASN A 59 7.17 -10.15 10.48
CA ASN A 59 7.52 -11.07 9.38
C ASN A 59 8.04 -10.36 8.14
N ALA A 60 7.69 -9.09 7.96
CA ALA A 60 8.12 -8.27 6.83
C ALA A 60 8.14 -6.78 7.21
N ILE A 61 8.99 -6.01 6.53
CA ILE A 61 9.08 -4.56 6.68
C ILE A 61 8.93 -3.86 5.34
N GLY A 62 8.35 -2.67 5.36
CA GLY A 62 8.13 -1.88 4.17
C GLY A 62 7.89 -0.40 4.48
N VAL A 63 7.48 0.31 3.46
CA VAL A 63 7.28 1.76 3.53
C VAL A 63 5.90 2.16 3.01
N SER A 64 5.50 3.39 3.29
CA SER A 64 4.29 3.99 2.75
C SER A 64 4.59 5.42 2.31
N ASN A 65 4.05 5.82 1.16
CA ASN A 65 4.23 7.16 0.57
C ASN A 65 5.67 7.51 0.15
N PHE A 66 6.53 6.52 -0.05
CA PHE A 66 7.90 6.76 -0.50
C PHE A 66 7.96 6.95 -2.01
N GLY A 67 8.63 8.02 -2.45
CA GLY A 67 8.98 8.23 -3.86
C GLY A 67 10.28 7.49 -4.22
N ILE A 68 10.62 7.49 -5.52
CA ILE A 68 11.80 6.81 -6.05
C ILE A 68 13.10 7.22 -5.33
N HIS A 69 13.29 8.53 -5.12
CA HIS A 69 14.50 9.03 -4.44
C HIS A 69 14.61 8.56 -2.99
N HIS A 70 13.48 8.46 -2.26
CA HIS A 70 13.47 7.94 -0.90
C HIS A 70 13.83 6.44 -0.84
N ILE A 71 13.34 5.65 -1.82
CA ILE A 71 13.66 4.22 -1.89
C ILE A 71 15.15 4.03 -2.26
N LYS A 72 15.65 4.82 -3.20
CA LYS A 72 17.09 4.82 -3.56
C LYS A 72 17.97 5.20 -2.38
N GLU A 73 17.53 6.16 -1.56
CA GLU A 73 18.21 6.52 -0.33
C GLU A 73 18.29 5.32 0.63
N ILE A 74 17.17 4.61 0.89
CA ILE A 74 17.19 3.39 1.70
C ILE A 74 18.19 2.39 1.14
N PHE A 75 18.15 2.11 -0.16
CA PHE A 75 19.07 1.14 -0.80
C PHE A 75 20.54 1.52 -0.68
N SER A 76 20.89 2.79 -0.49
CA SER A 76 22.27 3.22 -0.38
C SER A 76 22.94 2.81 0.94
N TRP A 77 22.18 2.49 1.98
CA TRP A 77 22.70 2.18 3.30
C TRP A 77 22.00 1.02 4.05
N ALA A 78 20.84 0.54 3.57
CA ALA A 78 20.12 -0.55 4.21
C ALA A 78 20.66 -1.91 3.72
N GLU A 79 20.75 -2.88 4.63
CA GLU A 79 21.06 -4.27 4.29
C GLU A 79 19.80 -5.00 3.77
N ILE A 80 18.63 -4.64 4.29
CA ILE A 80 17.34 -5.20 3.89
C ILE A 80 16.47 -4.05 3.38
N GLY A 81 16.11 -4.10 2.10
CA GLY A 81 15.21 -3.14 1.48
C GLY A 81 13.73 -3.34 1.87
N PRO A 82 12.85 -2.40 1.54
CA PRO A 82 11.42 -2.54 1.76
C PRO A 82 10.82 -3.59 0.81
N CYS A 83 10.01 -4.50 1.32
CA CYS A 83 9.29 -5.47 0.49
C CYS A 83 8.01 -4.89 -0.13
N ILE A 84 7.47 -3.82 0.45
CA ILE A 84 6.23 -3.16 0.02
C ILE A 84 6.39 -1.64 0.08
N ASN A 85 5.78 -0.95 -0.89
CA ASN A 85 5.49 0.48 -0.81
C ASN A 85 3.97 0.67 -0.91
N GLN A 86 3.34 1.10 0.19
CA GLN A 86 1.92 1.39 0.22
C GLN A 86 1.68 2.85 -0.17
N ILE A 87 1.04 3.07 -1.32
CA ILE A 87 0.84 4.39 -1.92
C ILE A 87 -0.60 4.59 -2.40
N GLU A 88 -1.02 5.84 -2.56
CA GLU A 88 -2.29 6.13 -3.20
C GLU A 88 -2.23 5.80 -4.69
N LEU A 89 -3.11 4.88 -5.13
CA LEU A 89 -3.21 4.44 -6.52
C LEU A 89 -4.66 4.26 -6.94
N SER A 90 -4.97 4.79 -8.11
CA SER A 90 -6.26 4.60 -8.78
C SER A 90 -6.06 4.83 -10.30
N PRO A 91 -7.05 4.57 -11.18
CA PRO A 91 -6.97 4.94 -12.59
C PRO A 91 -6.68 6.42 -12.81
N PHE A 92 -7.10 7.29 -11.87
CA PHE A 92 -6.89 8.74 -11.92
C PHE A 92 -5.54 9.18 -11.32
N LEU A 93 -4.83 8.29 -10.64
CA LEU A 93 -3.51 8.55 -10.04
C LEU A 93 -2.65 7.28 -10.17
N GLN A 94 -2.14 7.04 -11.35
CA GLN A 94 -1.47 5.77 -11.69
C GLN A 94 -0.01 5.67 -11.21
N ARG A 95 0.69 6.79 -11.00
CA ARG A 95 2.10 6.85 -10.57
C ARG A 95 3.01 5.86 -11.31
N ARG A 96 2.84 5.75 -12.63
CA ARG A 96 3.47 4.70 -13.48
C ARG A 96 4.96 4.52 -13.23
N GLU A 97 5.72 5.62 -13.20
CA GLU A 97 7.17 5.58 -12.98
C GLU A 97 7.53 4.97 -11.61
N LEU A 98 6.80 5.35 -10.56
CA LEU A 98 7.04 4.83 -9.21
C LEU A 98 6.65 3.34 -9.11
N VAL A 99 5.52 2.96 -9.69
CA VAL A 99 5.07 1.56 -9.71
C VAL A 99 6.06 0.68 -10.48
N ASN A 100 6.49 1.10 -11.66
CA ASN A 100 7.50 0.39 -12.45
C ASN A 100 8.82 0.26 -11.67
N PHE A 101 9.29 1.37 -11.08
CA PHE A 101 10.50 1.35 -10.26
C PHE A 101 10.38 0.36 -9.09
N CYS A 102 9.24 0.33 -8.41
CA CYS A 102 9.01 -0.64 -7.33
C CYS A 102 9.08 -2.07 -7.87
N THR A 103 8.37 -2.37 -8.95
CA THR A 103 8.34 -3.70 -9.58
C THR A 103 9.74 -4.16 -10.00
N ASP A 104 10.50 -3.30 -10.67
CA ASP A 104 11.86 -3.58 -11.15
C ASP A 104 12.84 -3.87 -10.00
N ASN A 105 12.54 -3.39 -8.79
CA ASN A 105 13.34 -3.61 -7.59
C ASN A 105 12.73 -4.63 -6.61
N GLY A 106 11.76 -5.43 -7.05
CA GLY A 106 11.13 -6.46 -6.21
C GLY A 106 10.26 -5.93 -5.07
N ILE A 107 9.82 -4.68 -5.16
CA ILE A 107 8.93 -4.04 -4.17
C ILE A 107 7.50 -4.14 -4.66
N THR A 108 6.64 -4.82 -3.90
CA THR A 108 5.21 -4.88 -4.21
C THR A 108 4.53 -3.55 -3.88
N THR A 109 3.64 -3.08 -4.74
CA THR A 109 2.83 -1.90 -4.46
C THR A 109 1.49 -2.28 -3.82
N THR A 110 1.10 -1.52 -2.78
CA THR A 110 -0.21 -1.62 -2.16
C THR A 110 -0.97 -0.33 -2.40
N ALA A 111 -2.13 -0.43 -3.04
CA ALA A 111 -3.00 0.69 -3.37
C ALA A 111 -3.92 1.02 -2.19
N TYR A 112 -3.67 2.15 -1.52
CA TYR A 112 -4.66 2.73 -0.63
C TYR A 112 -5.53 3.75 -1.36
N SER A 113 -6.70 4.08 -0.80
CA SER A 113 -7.73 4.93 -1.44
C SER A 113 -8.05 4.53 -2.89
N PRO A 114 -8.17 3.23 -3.22
CA PRO A 114 -8.41 2.79 -4.59
C PRO A 114 -9.74 3.31 -5.14
N LEU A 115 -10.68 3.68 -4.27
CA LEU A 115 -12.00 4.24 -4.59
C LEU A 115 -12.01 5.77 -4.66
N THR A 116 -10.82 6.42 -4.72
CA THR A 116 -10.70 7.88 -4.81
C THR A 116 -11.51 8.65 -3.75
N HIS A 117 -11.53 8.14 -2.52
CA HIS A 117 -12.35 8.66 -1.41
C HIS A 117 -13.86 8.77 -1.73
N GLY A 118 -14.35 8.04 -2.73
CA GLY A 118 -15.74 8.10 -3.21
C GLY A 118 -16.03 9.26 -4.18
N ILE A 119 -15.05 10.13 -4.49
CA ILE A 119 -15.26 11.34 -5.30
C ILE A 119 -15.51 11.00 -6.78
N ARG A 120 -14.97 9.89 -7.28
CA ARG A 120 -15.01 9.49 -8.69
C ARG A 120 -15.91 8.29 -8.99
N ILE A 121 -16.67 7.81 -8.04
CA ILE A 121 -17.51 6.61 -8.24
C ILE A 121 -18.63 6.83 -9.27
N ASP A 122 -19.05 8.09 -9.49
CA ASP A 122 -20.07 8.48 -10.46
C ASP A 122 -19.46 9.02 -11.77
N ASP A 123 -18.14 8.86 -12.00
CA ASP A 123 -17.51 9.21 -13.28
C ASP A 123 -18.18 8.45 -14.43
N LYS A 124 -18.63 9.15 -15.45
CA LYS A 124 -19.41 8.59 -16.57
C LYS A 124 -18.72 7.41 -17.25
N ARG A 125 -17.40 7.50 -17.44
CA ARG A 125 -16.60 6.43 -18.07
C ARG A 125 -16.59 5.18 -17.20
N LEU A 126 -16.42 5.31 -15.88
CA LEU A 126 -16.47 4.18 -14.95
C LEU A 126 -17.85 3.53 -14.93
N VAL A 127 -18.92 4.35 -14.97
CA VAL A 127 -20.30 3.85 -15.03
C VAL A 127 -20.57 3.10 -16.34
N GLU A 128 -20.10 3.62 -17.47
CA GLU A 128 -20.24 2.99 -18.78
C GLU A 128 -19.47 1.66 -18.84
N ILE A 129 -18.21 1.66 -18.45
CA ILE A 129 -17.40 0.43 -18.35
C ILE A 129 -18.09 -0.58 -17.41
N GLY A 130 -18.56 -0.14 -16.26
CA GLY A 130 -19.26 -1.00 -15.30
C GLY A 130 -20.47 -1.70 -15.90
N LYS A 131 -21.27 -1.01 -16.73
CA LYS A 131 -22.43 -1.61 -17.42
C LYS A 131 -22.03 -2.75 -18.36
N GLU A 132 -20.92 -2.63 -19.08
CA GLU A 132 -20.44 -3.68 -19.99
C GLU A 132 -20.10 -4.97 -19.24
N TYR A 133 -19.51 -4.86 -18.07
CA TYR A 133 -19.15 -6.02 -17.22
C TYR A 133 -20.25 -6.41 -16.23
N LYS A 134 -21.39 -5.71 -16.19
CA LYS A 134 -22.45 -5.87 -15.18
C LYS A 134 -21.91 -5.70 -13.75
N LYS A 135 -21.02 -4.73 -13.56
CA LYS A 135 -20.32 -4.41 -12.32
C LYS A 135 -20.49 -2.94 -11.97
N SER A 136 -20.35 -2.61 -10.69
CA SER A 136 -20.33 -1.21 -10.25
C SER A 136 -19.01 -0.52 -10.58
N SER A 137 -19.01 0.80 -10.61
CA SER A 137 -17.78 1.61 -10.74
C SER A 137 -16.75 1.28 -9.65
N VAL A 138 -17.21 0.95 -8.44
CA VAL A 138 -16.38 0.52 -7.31
C VAL A 138 -15.65 -0.79 -7.64
N GLN A 139 -16.36 -1.75 -8.18
CA GLN A 139 -15.77 -3.03 -8.61
C GLN A 139 -14.79 -2.85 -9.76
N ILE A 140 -15.07 -1.96 -10.71
CA ILE A 140 -14.13 -1.59 -11.79
C ILE A 140 -12.84 -0.99 -11.21
N LEU A 141 -12.94 -0.04 -10.29
CA LEU A 141 -11.77 0.59 -9.65
C LEU A 141 -10.88 -0.43 -8.92
N ILE A 142 -11.49 -1.33 -8.15
CA ILE A 142 -10.76 -2.38 -7.43
C ILE A 142 -10.11 -3.35 -8.43
N LYS A 143 -10.88 -3.82 -9.42
CA LYS A 143 -10.40 -4.76 -10.43
C LYS A 143 -9.25 -4.19 -11.25
N TRP A 144 -9.35 -2.92 -11.65
CA TRP A 144 -8.26 -2.22 -12.35
C TRP A 144 -6.96 -2.31 -11.55
N SER A 145 -7.01 -1.99 -10.27
CA SER A 145 -5.82 -2.00 -9.42
C SER A 145 -5.24 -3.42 -9.25
N LEU A 146 -6.10 -4.43 -9.09
CA LEU A 146 -5.69 -5.84 -9.04
C LEU A 146 -5.03 -6.29 -10.35
N GLN A 147 -5.59 -5.90 -11.50
CA GLN A 147 -5.02 -6.27 -12.81
C GLN A 147 -3.71 -5.54 -13.13
N LYS A 148 -3.45 -4.41 -12.49
CA LYS A 148 -2.13 -3.75 -12.51
C LYS A 148 -1.10 -4.41 -11.57
N GLY A 149 -1.45 -5.51 -10.90
CA GLY A 149 -0.57 -6.25 -10.00
C GLY A 149 -0.45 -5.68 -8.59
N ASN A 150 -1.31 -4.73 -8.22
CA ASN A 150 -1.27 -4.13 -6.88
C ASN A 150 -2.04 -4.96 -5.84
N ILE A 151 -1.61 -4.92 -4.60
CA ILE A 151 -2.45 -5.28 -3.46
C ILE A 151 -3.44 -4.13 -3.22
N VAL A 152 -4.72 -4.42 -2.99
CA VAL A 152 -5.75 -3.39 -2.87
C VAL A 152 -6.41 -3.45 -1.49
N ILE A 153 -6.53 -2.29 -0.85
CA ILE A 153 -7.08 -2.17 0.51
C ILE A 153 -8.25 -1.18 0.56
N PRO A 154 -9.39 -1.49 -0.08
CA PRO A 154 -10.59 -0.67 -0.01
C PRO A 154 -11.17 -0.69 1.41
N LYS A 155 -11.65 0.46 1.89
CA LYS A 155 -12.29 0.61 3.21
C LYS A 155 -13.78 0.84 3.05
N SER A 156 -14.61 0.11 3.79
CA SER A 156 -16.02 0.42 3.97
C SER A 156 -16.49 0.14 5.40
N ASN A 157 -17.49 0.87 5.87
CA ASN A 157 -18.21 0.62 7.11
C ASN A 157 -19.60 0.00 6.86
N ASN A 158 -19.94 -0.25 5.60
CA ASN A 158 -21.22 -0.84 5.19
C ASN A 158 -20.99 -2.29 4.75
N ASN A 159 -21.69 -3.24 5.35
CA ASN A 159 -21.51 -4.66 5.12
C ASN A 159 -21.79 -5.08 3.65
N GLU A 160 -22.80 -4.49 3.00
CA GLU A 160 -23.09 -4.78 1.62
C GLU A 160 -21.98 -4.30 0.68
N ARG A 161 -21.44 -3.11 0.93
CA ARG A 161 -20.28 -2.60 0.18
C ARG A 161 -19.02 -3.42 0.43
N ILE A 162 -18.83 -4.00 1.62
CA ILE A 162 -17.70 -4.90 1.89
C ILE A 162 -17.81 -6.16 1.04
N LYS A 163 -19.01 -6.74 0.91
CA LYS A 163 -19.27 -7.88 0.03
C LYS A 163 -19.04 -7.51 -1.43
N GLU A 164 -19.64 -6.41 -1.89
CA GLU A 164 -19.44 -5.88 -3.24
C GLU A 164 -17.97 -5.71 -3.60
N ASN A 165 -17.17 -5.15 -2.68
CA ASN A 165 -15.73 -4.91 -2.88
C ASN A 165 -14.92 -6.19 -3.13
N ILE A 166 -15.35 -7.35 -2.63
CA ILE A 166 -14.66 -8.62 -2.82
C ILE A 166 -15.16 -9.41 -4.05
N GLU A 167 -16.31 -9.04 -4.61
CA GLU A 167 -16.92 -9.69 -5.79
C GLU A 167 -16.30 -9.18 -7.10
N VAL A 168 -14.98 -9.28 -7.22
CA VAL A 168 -14.17 -8.72 -8.32
C VAL A 168 -13.29 -9.76 -9.02
N PHE A 169 -13.44 -11.05 -8.67
CA PHE A 169 -12.57 -12.11 -9.20
C PHE A 169 -13.22 -12.89 -10.37
N ASP A 170 -14.48 -12.66 -10.66
CA ASP A 170 -15.30 -13.35 -11.66
C ASP A 170 -15.29 -12.68 -13.05
N PHE A 171 -14.55 -11.60 -13.24
CA PHE A 171 -14.42 -10.89 -14.53
C PHE A 171 -13.00 -10.35 -14.74
N THR A 172 -12.71 -9.95 -15.97
CA THR A 172 -11.45 -9.30 -16.36
C THR A 172 -11.77 -8.07 -17.20
N ILE A 173 -11.15 -6.95 -16.88
CA ILE A 173 -11.25 -5.71 -17.66
C ILE A 173 -10.35 -5.84 -18.89
N GLU A 174 -10.89 -5.56 -20.08
CA GLU A 174 -10.15 -5.56 -21.34
C GLU A 174 -9.10 -4.45 -21.39
N HIS A 175 -8.06 -4.64 -22.21
CA HIS A 175 -6.90 -3.76 -22.27
C HIS A 175 -7.26 -2.29 -22.58
N ASN A 176 -8.22 -2.07 -23.49
CA ASN A 176 -8.72 -0.73 -23.85
C ASN A 176 -9.38 0.04 -22.69
N HIS A 177 -9.88 -0.68 -21.68
CA HIS A 177 -10.47 -0.09 -20.47
C HIS A 177 -9.50 0.03 -19.29
N MET A 178 -8.25 -0.43 -19.48
CA MET A 178 -7.20 -0.37 -18.45
C MET A 178 -6.32 0.89 -18.51
N GLU A 179 -6.55 1.79 -19.45
CA GLU A 179 -5.76 3.01 -19.67
C GLU A 179 -6.31 4.26 -18.98
#